data_99a18635bec02bb6ce4fde1f126186c7
#
_entry.id   99a18635bec02bb6ce4fde1f126186c7
#
_cell.length_a   1.000
_cell.length_b   1.000
_cell.length_c   1.000
_cell.angle_alpha   90.00
_cell.angle_beta   90.00
_cell.angle_gamma   90.00
#
_symmetry.space_group_name_H-M   'P 1'
#
loop_
_entity.id
_entity.type
_entity.pdbx_description
1 polymer ?
#
loop_
_entity_poly.entity_id
_entity_poly.type
_entity_poly.pdbx_seq_one_letter_code
_entity_poly.pdbx_strand_id
1 'polypeptide(L)'
;MSKRSLAYLIAYCCTLLTYAQPRSALRVMEYNVENLFDTLHATGHQDIEFTPQGDHQWNSARYWAKLSRLSKVIAAVGGATPVDLVALVEVENDSVVYDLTKRTKLWSMGYEYVMTHSADARGINVALLYLPHRFRLLSKDTIRVMPPSAKQHVTRDVMHVVGELITGDTLDVFVCHFPSRRGGEKAQRYRSLVAQHTHKAADSIINRRQHPYVLITGDFNGYYPEPFLRDTLGVKLCSQTDTTLLISSSDLYLLTHRLQGQSDVRGTYKFQGTWNQLDHFIVNGAFWLRSSPLLIREVDGHFCRLIDFTFLLQADKSGQGGVHPFRTYLGPYYQGGYSDHLPIVLDIIQK
;
A
#
# COMPACT_ATOMS: atom_id res chain seq x y z
N MET A 1 12.31 56.16 0.63
CA MET A 1 12.32 55.11 -0.39
C MET A 1 11.79 55.67 -1.70
N SER A 2 12.52 55.51 -2.80
CA SER A 2 12.08 56.01 -4.08
C SER A 2 10.94 55.13 -4.64
N LYS A 3 10.04 55.74 -5.45
CA LYS A 3 8.94 55.00 -6.10
C LYS A 3 9.43 53.79 -6.92
N ARG A 4 10.69 53.82 -7.38
CA ARG A 4 11.35 52.69 -8.09
C ARG A 4 11.71 51.53 -7.14
N SER A 5 12.17 51.82 -5.90
CA SER A 5 12.47 50.76 -4.92
C SER A 5 11.23 50.03 -4.43
N LEU A 6 10.10 50.71 -4.36
CA LEU A 6 8.82 50.08 -3.99
C LEU A 6 8.27 49.21 -5.13
N ALA A 7 8.46 49.60 -6.40
CA ALA A 7 8.05 48.80 -7.56
C ALA A 7 8.86 47.48 -7.67
N TYR A 8 10.15 47.50 -7.38
CA TYR A 8 10.99 46.31 -7.36
C TYR A 8 10.62 45.37 -6.20
N LEU A 9 10.26 45.91 -5.03
CA LEU A 9 9.85 45.09 -3.89
C LEU A 9 8.50 44.41 -4.16
N ILE A 10 7.56 45.08 -4.80
CA ILE A 10 6.25 44.52 -5.19
C ILE A 10 6.43 43.48 -6.29
N ALA A 11 7.28 43.72 -7.29
CA ALA A 11 7.58 42.76 -8.34
C ALA A 11 8.29 41.48 -7.79
N TYR A 12 9.20 41.64 -6.80
CA TYR A 12 9.87 40.50 -6.15
C TYR A 12 8.90 39.70 -5.28
N CYS A 13 7.98 40.34 -4.56
CA CYS A 13 6.92 39.64 -3.82
C CYS A 13 5.92 38.92 -4.74
N CYS A 14 5.58 39.49 -5.92
CA CYS A 14 4.69 38.82 -6.88
C CYS A 14 5.34 37.63 -7.56
N THR A 15 6.68 37.62 -7.75
CA THR A 15 7.38 36.46 -8.34
C THR A 15 7.59 35.31 -7.36
N LEU A 16 7.54 35.54 -6.04
CA LEU A 16 7.58 34.50 -5.03
C LEU A 16 6.24 33.78 -4.81
N LEU A 17 5.14 34.31 -5.36
CA LEU A 17 3.81 33.70 -5.26
C LEU A 17 3.49 32.67 -6.35
N THR A 18 4.37 32.45 -7.32
CA THR A 18 4.05 31.65 -8.51
C THR A 18 4.65 30.24 -8.57
N TYR A 19 5.30 29.76 -7.50
CA TYR A 19 5.75 28.36 -7.42
C TYR A 19 5.22 27.66 -6.17
N ALA A 20 3.93 27.79 -5.88
CA ALA A 20 3.27 26.75 -5.11
C ALA A 20 3.16 25.53 -6.02
N GLN A 21 4.06 24.55 -5.86
CA GLN A 21 3.85 23.24 -6.48
C GLN A 21 2.43 22.80 -6.11
N PRO A 22 1.63 22.30 -7.06
CA PRO A 22 0.30 21.81 -6.74
C PRO A 22 0.46 20.80 -5.60
N ARG A 23 -0.14 21.08 -4.45
CA ARG A 23 -0.15 20.15 -3.32
C ARG A 23 -0.78 18.86 -3.82
N SER A 24 -0.14 17.73 -3.57
CA SER A 24 -0.76 16.45 -3.77
C SER A 24 -2.14 16.45 -3.10
N ALA A 25 -3.18 16.13 -3.84
CA ALA A 25 -4.52 16.03 -3.29
C ALA A 25 -4.58 14.94 -2.21
N LEU A 26 -3.84 13.85 -2.44
CA LEU A 26 -3.78 12.70 -1.57
C LEU A 26 -2.48 11.90 -1.81
N ARG A 27 -1.72 11.61 -0.76
CA ARG A 27 -0.61 10.65 -0.80
C ARG A 27 -1.03 9.33 -0.21
N VAL A 28 -0.87 8.25 -0.96
CA VAL A 28 -1.16 6.88 -0.54
C VAL A 28 0.13 6.09 -0.44
N MET A 29 0.32 5.40 0.67
CA MET A 29 1.39 4.44 0.88
C MET A 29 0.79 3.05 1.05
N GLU A 30 1.41 2.05 0.46
CA GLU A 30 1.16 0.64 0.74
C GLU A 30 2.40 0.03 1.37
N TYR A 31 2.22 -0.84 2.37
CA TYR A 31 3.32 -1.49 3.06
C TYR A 31 2.90 -2.83 3.68
N ASN A 32 3.43 -3.93 3.16
CA ASN A 32 3.44 -5.19 3.89
C ASN A 32 4.48 -5.08 5.02
N VAL A 33 4.02 -5.20 6.27
CA VAL A 33 4.83 -4.94 7.46
C VAL A 33 5.48 -6.19 8.07
N GLU A 34 5.44 -7.33 7.37
CA GLU A 34 6.03 -8.61 7.79
C GLU A 34 5.55 -9.03 9.19
N ASN A 35 4.39 -9.69 9.26
CA ASN A 35 3.90 -10.35 10.48
C ASN A 35 3.93 -9.45 11.74
N LEU A 36 3.18 -8.35 11.71
CA LEU A 36 3.03 -7.49 12.89
C LEU A 36 2.05 -8.11 13.87
N PHE A 37 2.55 -8.98 14.75
CA PHE A 37 1.82 -9.59 15.85
C PHE A 37 2.04 -8.83 17.15
N ASP A 38 1.09 -8.93 18.10
CA ASP A 38 1.37 -8.63 19.48
C ASP A 38 2.19 -9.78 20.13
N THR A 39 2.22 -9.90 21.44
CA THR A 39 3.03 -10.94 22.12
C THR A 39 2.17 -12.03 22.77
N LEU A 40 0.87 -12.05 22.47
CA LEU A 40 -0.09 -12.95 23.06
C LEU A 40 -0.60 -13.95 22.01
N HIS A 41 -0.81 -15.19 22.42
CA HIS A 41 -1.46 -16.17 21.55
C HIS A 41 -2.97 -15.92 21.47
N ALA A 42 -3.48 -15.76 20.27
CA ALA A 42 -4.92 -15.64 20.02
C ALA A 42 -5.55 -17.02 19.83
N THR A 43 -6.49 -17.39 20.69
CA THR A 43 -7.17 -18.68 20.64
C THR A 43 -7.77 -18.95 19.25
N GLY A 44 -7.42 -20.08 18.66
CA GLY A 44 -7.89 -20.48 17.33
C GLY A 44 -7.01 -20.06 16.16
N HIS A 45 -5.92 -19.33 16.39
CA HIS A 45 -4.95 -18.94 15.39
C HIS A 45 -3.63 -19.70 15.49
N GLN A 46 -2.88 -19.75 14.38
CA GLN A 46 -1.56 -20.37 14.29
C GLN A 46 -0.48 -19.30 14.44
N ASP A 47 -0.42 -18.65 15.58
CA ASP A 47 0.44 -17.51 15.91
C ASP A 47 1.41 -17.78 17.07
N ILE A 48 1.43 -19.01 17.61
CA ILE A 48 2.26 -19.40 18.76
C ILE A 48 3.74 -19.07 18.53
N GLU A 49 4.23 -19.17 17.28
CA GLU A 49 5.60 -18.82 16.93
C GLU A 49 5.94 -17.35 17.24
N PHE A 50 4.93 -16.45 17.25
CA PHE A 50 5.07 -15.02 17.58
C PHE A 50 4.74 -14.71 19.05
N THR A 51 5.03 -15.62 19.96
CA THR A 51 4.96 -15.39 21.41
C THR A 51 6.37 -15.37 22.04
N PRO A 52 6.52 -14.90 23.29
CA PRO A 52 7.81 -14.94 23.99
C PRO A 52 8.43 -16.34 24.14
N GLN A 53 7.59 -17.37 24.17
CA GLN A 53 7.98 -18.78 24.29
C GLN A 53 8.01 -19.50 22.94
N GLY A 54 7.50 -18.88 21.89
CA GLY A 54 7.49 -19.43 20.53
C GLY A 54 8.86 -19.39 19.84
N ASP A 55 8.94 -20.00 18.67
CA ASP A 55 10.18 -20.14 17.92
C ASP A 55 10.86 -18.81 17.58
N HIS A 56 10.07 -17.76 17.34
CA HIS A 56 10.58 -16.42 17.09
C HIS A 56 10.94 -15.66 18.37
N GLN A 57 10.65 -16.21 19.58
CA GLN A 57 10.88 -15.53 20.86
C GLN A 57 10.40 -14.07 20.82
N TRP A 58 9.16 -13.87 20.30
CA TRP A 58 8.58 -12.56 20.05
C TRP A 58 8.10 -11.93 21.35
N ASN A 59 8.95 -11.13 21.97
CA ASN A 59 8.70 -10.50 23.24
C ASN A 59 8.39 -8.99 23.11
N SER A 60 7.98 -8.38 24.21
CA SER A 60 7.61 -6.97 24.26
C SER A 60 8.71 -6.02 23.75
N ALA A 61 10.00 -6.30 24.01
CA ALA A 61 11.09 -5.47 23.52
C ALA A 61 11.18 -5.50 21.97
N ARG A 62 11.05 -6.67 21.34
CA ARG A 62 11.03 -6.83 19.89
C ARG A 62 9.79 -6.19 19.27
N TYR A 63 8.63 -6.38 19.90
CA TYR A 63 7.36 -5.76 19.48
C TYR A 63 7.46 -4.23 19.43
N TRP A 64 7.85 -3.58 20.52
CA TRP A 64 7.96 -2.11 20.56
C TRP A 64 9.06 -1.58 19.64
N ALA A 65 10.15 -2.34 19.47
CA ALA A 65 11.18 -2.00 18.50
C ALA A 65 10.65 -2.03 17.06
N LYS A 66 9.83 -3.04 16.71
CA LYS A 66 9.15 -3.15 15.41
C LYS A 66 8.21 -1.98 15.18
N LEU A 67 7.32 -1.68 16.12
CA LEU A 67 6.40 -0.54 16.03
C LEU A 67 7.15 0.79 15.86
N SER A 68 8.24 1.00 16.61
CA SER A 68 9.08 2.20 16.48
C SER A 68 9.70 2.31 15.08
N ARG A 69 10.13 1.19 14.49
CA ARG A 69 10.69 1.16 13.13
C ARG A 69 9.63 1.44 12.07
N LEU A 70 8.47 0.80 12.16
CA LEU A 70 7.37 1.04 11.22
C LEU A 70 6.89 2.49 11.27
N SER A 71 6.75 3.05 12.48
CA SER A 71 6.41 4.47 12.63
C SER A 71 7.46 5.41 12.02
N LYS A 72 8.75 5.06 12.11
CA LYS A 72 9.84 5.80 11.44
C LYS A 72 9.69 5.76 9.92
N VAL A 73 9.34 4.59 9.34
CA VAL A 73 9.14 4.46 7.89
C VAL A 73 8.00 5.35 7.43
N ILE A 74 6.83 5.24 8.06
CA ILE A 74 5.64 6.02 7.70
C ILE A 74 5.92 7.53 7.81
N ALA A 75 6.57 7.96 8.89
CA ALA A 75 6.95 9.35 9.08
C ALA A 75 7.96 9.83 8.02
N ALA A 76 8.96 9.01 7.68
CA ALA A 76 9.99 9.36 6.69
C ALA A 76 9.40 9.48 5.27
N VAL A 77 8.43 8.63 4.92
CA VAL A 77 7.69 8.70 3.63
C VAL A 77 6.86 9.98 3.55
N GLY A 78 6.27 10.40 4.64
CA GLY A 78 5.53 11.65 4.72
C GLY A 78 6.43 12.88 4.55
N GLY A 79 7.61 12.86 5.16
CA GLY A 79 8.50 14.02 5.17
C GLY A 79 7.90 15.19 5.94
N ALA A 80 7.72 16.33 5.29
CA ALA A 80 7.17 17.55 5.91
C ALA A 80 5.66 17.46 6.22
N THR A 81 4.94 16.58 5.53
CA THR A 81 3.49 16.37 5.74
C THR A 81 3.22 14.87 5.86
N PRO A 82 2.40 14.43 6.84
CA PRO A 82 2.07 13.01 6.96
C PRO A 82 1.50 12.44 5.66
N VAL A 83 1.67 11.13 5.47
CA VAL A 83 1.00 10.39 4.41
C VAL A 83 -0.50 10.40 4.68
N ASP A 84 -1.33 10.67 3.67
CA ASP A 84 -2.78 10.82 3.89
C ASP A 84 -3.47 9.47 4.16
N LEU A 85 -3.09 8.42 3.39
CA LEU A 85 -3.58 7.06 3.54
C LEU A 85 -2.40 6.08 3.60
N VAL A 86 -2.43 5.14 4.57
CA VAL A 86 -1.43 4.07 4.68
C VAL A 86 -2.14 2.72 4.71
N ALA A 87 -2.07 1.97 3.62
CA ALA A 87 -2.53 0.59 3.55
C ALA A 87 -1.46 -0.33 4.14
N LEU A 88 -1.80 -1.02 5.22
CA LEU A 88 -0.93 -1.97 5.91
C LEU A 88 -1.39 -3.39 5.65
N VAL A 89 -0.44 -4.25 5.36
CA VAL A 89 -0.65 -5.68 5.13
C VAL A 89 0.15 -6.48 6.16
N GLU A 90 -0.39 -7.61 6.61
CA GLU A 90 0.17 -8.46 7.67
C GLU A 90 0.13 -7.83 9.07
N VAL A 91 -0.98 -7.24 9.43
CA VAL A 91 -1.27 -6.79 10.81
C VAL A 91 -2.19 -7.79 11.50
N GLU A 92 -1.96 -8.06 12.77
CA GLU A 92 -2.74 -9.08 13.49
C GLU A 92 -4.12 -8.58 13.90
N ASN A 93 -4.18 -7.56 14.75
CA ASN A 93 -5.41 -7.15 15.43
C ASN A 93 -5.46 -5.64 15.71
N ASP A 94 -6.57 -5.16 16.26
CA ASP A 94 -6.76 -3.75 16.62
C ASP A 94 -5.71 -3.25 17.60
N SER A 95 -5.23 -4.08 18.52
CA SER A 95 -4.23 -3.68 19.52
C SER A 95 -2.93 -3.24 18.85
N VAL A 96 -2.43 -4.00 17.85
CA VAL A 96 -1.17 -3.64 17.16
C VAL A 96 -1.32 -2.39 16.32
N VAL A 97 -2.46 -2.17 15.68
CA VAL A 97 -2.71 -0.96 14.88
C VAL A 97 -2.93 0.25 15.78
N TYR A 98 -3.64 0.07 16.89
CA TYR A 98 -3.79 1.11 17.93
C TYR A 98 -2.43 1.50 18.51
N ASP A 99 -1.61 0.53 18.90
CA ASP A 99 -0.27 0.80 19.45
C ASP A 99 0.61 1.53 18.43
N LEU A 100 0.57 1.12 17.16
CA LEU A 100 1.30 1.80 16.09
C LEU A 100 0.85 3.25 15.93
N THR A 101 -0.46 3.51 15.92
CA THR A 101 -1.01 4.85 15.64
C THR A 101 -1.06 5.75 16.86
N LYS A 102 -1.33 5.21 18.05
CA LYS A 102 -1.61 6.01 19.25
C LYS A 102 -0.49 5.97 20.30
N ARG A 103 0.48 5.03 20.19
CA ARG A 103 1.57 4.87 21.19
C ARG A 103 2.98 4.98 20.60
N THR A 104 3.09 5.30 19.30
CA THR A 104 4.37 5.61 18.65
C THR A 104 4.44 7.08 18.28
N LYS A 105 5.45 7.48 17.50
CA LYS A 105 5.58 8.85 16.96
C LYS A 105 4.40 9.26 16.06
N LEU A 106 3.60 8.31 15.58
CA LEU A 106 2.46 8.61 14.72
C LEU A 106 1.28 9.24 15.48
N TRP A 107 1.25 9.15 16.81
CA TRP A 107 0.16 9.74 17.61
C TRP A 107 -0.06 11.23 17.35
N SER A 108 1.04 11.98 17.15
CA SER A 108 0.98 13.42 16.87
C SER A 108 0.52 13.76 15.45
N MET A 109 0.45 12.77 14.57
CA MET A 109 -0.01 12.95 13.19
C MET A 109 -1.53 12.83 13.06
N GLY A 110 -2.22 12.29 14.08
CA GLY A 110 -3.68 12.24 14.13
C GLY A 110 -4.32 11.15 13.28
N TYR A 111 -3.61 10.05 13.00
CA TYR A 111 -4.18 8.92 12.27
C TYR A 111 -5.34 8.27 13.02
N GLU A 112 -6.40 7.98 12.28
CA GLU A 112 -7.42 6.97 12.59
C GLU A 112 -7.21 5.76 11.69
N TYR A 113 -7.90 4.63 11.98
CA TYR A 113 -7.76 3.43 11.18
C TYR A 113 -9.05 2.63 11.08
N VAL A 114 -9.10 1.81 10.05
CA VAL A 114 -10.03 0.68 9.90
C VAL A 114 -9.24 -0.57 9.51
N MET A 115 -9.71 -1.75 9.90
CA MET A 115 -9.06 -3.01 9.54
C MET A 115 -10.08 -4.14 9.34
N THR A 116 -9.63 -5.23 8.72
CA THR A 116 -10.41 -6.48 8.64
C THR A 116 -10.27 -7.29 9.92
N HIS A 117 -11.20 -8.26 10.10
CA HIS A 117 -11.13 -9.32 11.08
C HIS A 117 -11.37 -10.63 10.33
N SER A 118 -10.35 -11.04 9.60
CA SER A 118 -10.40 -12.18 8.69
C SER A 118 -10.40 -13.50 9.45
N ALA A 119 -10.97 -14.53 8.84
CA ALA A 119 -10.86 -15.90 9.35
C ALA A 119 -9.57 -16.61 8.88
N ASP A 120 -8.51 -15.85 8.61
CA ASP A 120 -7.19 -16.39 8.24
C ASP A 120 -6.60 -17.19 9.40
N ALA A 121 -6.07 -18.37 9.10
CA ALA A 121 -5.59 -19.29 10.13
C ALA A 121 -4.41 -18.72 10.95
N ARG A 122 -3.59 -17.81 10.37
CA ARG A 122 -2.51 -17.15 11.10
C ARG A 122 -2.99 -15.95 11.92
N GLY A 123 -4.23 -15.49 11.71
CA GLY A 123 -4.76 -14.31 12.37
C GLY A 123 -4.32 -12.98 11.75
N ILE A 124 -3.74 -12.97 10.55
CA ILE A 124 -3.31 -11.73 9.91
C ILE A 124 -4.40 -11.06 9.08
N ASN A 125 -4.37 -9.75 9.08
CA ASN A 125 -5.36 -8.87 8.49
C ASN A 125 -4.70 -7.78 7.61
N VAL A 126 -5.54 -6.93 7.06
CA VAL A 126 -5.15 -5.68 6.41
C VAL A 126 -5.78 -4.50 7.14
N ALA A 127 -5.10 -3.36 7.15
CA ALA A 127 -5.58 -2.12 7.74
C ALA A 127 -5.37 -0.93 6.82
N LEU A 128 -6.17 0.12 6.98
CA LEU A 128 -5.99 1.41 6.35
C LEU A 128 -5.93 2.48 7.45
N LEU A 129 -4.76 3.10 7.60
CA LEU A 129 -4.61 4.31 8.38
C LEU A 129 -5.00 5.49 7.51
N TYR A 130 -5.69 6.47 8.07
CA TYR A 130 -6.10 7.67 7.34
C TYR A 130 -6.08 8.91 8.23
N LEU A 131 -5.91 10.06 7.60
CA LEU A 131 -6.04 11.37 8.26
C LEU A 131 -7.47 11.88 8.10
N PRO A 132 -8.28 11.99 9.16
CA PRO A 132 -9.70 12.35 9.06
C PRO A 132 -9.98 13.69 8.36
N HIS A 133 -9.05 14.63 8.46
CA HIS A 133 -9.16 15.94 7.80
C HIS A 133 -8.80 15.90 6.29
N ARG A 134 -8.29 14.77 5.78
CA ARG A 134 -7.93 14.55 4.37
C ARG A 134 -8.84 13.54 3.69
N PHE A 135 -9.33 12.56 4.46
CA PHE A 135 -10.17 11.47 4.01
C PHE A 135 -11.25 11.20 5.08
N ARG A 136 -12.45 11.67 4.82
CA ARG A 136 -13.60 11.47 5.71
C ARG A 136 -14.19 10.09 5.45
N LEU A 137 -13.99 9.15 6.36
CA LEU A 137 -14.54 7.80 6.26
C LEU A 137 -16.07 7.84 6.12
N LEU A 138 -16.59 7.20 5.09
CA LEU A 138 -18.04 7.04 4.84
C LEU A 138 -18.53 5.64 5.18
N SER A 139 -17.82 4.60 4.71
CA SER A 139 -18.12 3.20 5.03
C SER A 139 -16.88 2.31 4.94
N LYS A 140 -16.96 1.14 5.59
CA LYS A 140 -16.00 0.06 5.47
C LYS A 140 -16.76 -1.25 5.35
N ASP A 141 -16.44 -2.03 4.32
CA ASP A 141 -16.96 -3.38 4.06
C ASP A 141 -15.81 -4.38 3.89
N THR A 142 -16.12 -5.66 3.96
CA THR A 142 -15.17 -6.74 3.74
C THR A 142 -15.71 -7.74 2.72
N ILE A 143 -14.83 -8.18 1.82
CA ILE A 143 -15.14 -9.22 0.84
C ILE A 143 -14.46 -10.49 1.32
N ARG A 144 -15.23 -11.39 1.92
CA ARG A 144 -14.77 -12.72 2.30
C ARG A 144 -14.85 -13.67 1.12
N VAL A 145 -13.73 -14.28 0.78
CA VAL A 145 -13.65 -15.25 -0.31
C VAL A 145 -13.40 -16.63 0.26
N MET A 146 -14.38 -17.50 0.11
CA MET A 146 -14.26 -18.89 0.56
C MET A 146 -13.27 -19.67 -0.31
N PRO A 147 -12.47 -20.57 0.27
CA PRO A 147 -11.50 -21.34 -0.50
C PRO A 147 -12.20 -22.27 -1.49
N PRO A 148 -11.52 -22.61 -2.62
CA PRO A 148 -12.07 -23.53 -3.64
C PRO A 148 -12.30 -24.95 -3.11
N SER A 149 -11.74 -25.28 -1.96
CA SER A 149 -11.86 -26.61 -1.33
C SER A 149 -11.98 -26.47 0.19
N ALA A 150 -12.86 -27.22 0.80
CA ALA A 150 -13.03 -27.28 2.25
C ALA A 150 -11.76 -27.75 3.02
N LYS A 151 -10.77 -28.31 2.32
CA LYS A 151 -9.46 -28.67 2.88
C LYS A 151 -8.46 -27.51 2.95
N GLN A 152 -8.82 -26.34 2.43
CA GLN A 152 -7.99 -25.14 2.47
C GLN A 152 -8.53 -24.18 3.55
N HIS A 153 -7.62 -23.51 4.22
CA HIS A 153 -7.99 -22.43 5.15
C HIS A 153 -8.55 -21.23 4.39
N VAL A 154 -9.44 -20.50 5.02
CA VAL A 154 -9.91 -19.19 4.54
C VAL A 154 -8.71 -18.25 4.50
N THR A 155 -8.61 -17.47 3.44
CA THR A 155 -7.58 -16.41 3.32
C THR A 155 -8.07 -15.11 3.94
N ARG A 156 -7.20 -14.10 3.93
CA ARG A 156 -7.54 -12.74 4.36
C ARG A 156 -8.69 -12.18 3.55
N ASP A 157 -9.57 -11.45 4.23
CA ASP A 157 -10.63 -10.71 3.58
C ASP A 157 -10.03 -9.52 2.79
N VAL A 158 -10.61 -9.17 1.67
CA VAL A 158 -10.31 -7.92 0.98
C VAL A 158 -11.13 -6.82 1.66
N MET A 159 -10.46 -5.76 2.13
CA MET A 159 -11.13 -4.61 2.74
C MET A 159 -11.53 -3.61 1.66
N HIS A 160 -12.76 -3.13 1.69
CA HIS A 160 -13.25 -2.03 0.87
C HIS A 160 -13.60 -0.86 1.77
N VAL A 161 -13.00 0.28 1.53
CA VAL A 161 -13.19 1.52 2.30
C VAL A 161 -13.65 2.62 1.37
N VAL A 162 -14.69 3.32 1.75
CA VAL A 162 -15.21 4.48 1.03
C VAL A 162 -14.95 5.72 1.86
N GLY A 163 -14.34 6.72 1.26
CA GLY A 163 -14.13 8.01 1.90
C GLY A 163 -14.28 9.20 0.97
N GLU A 164 -14.66 10.31 1.55
CA GLU A 164 -14.75 11.59 0.86
C GLU A 164 -13.46 12.37 1.06
N LEU A 165 -12.90 12.87 -0.03
CA LEU A 165 -11.73 13.71 -0.05
C LEU A 165 -12.10 15.17 0.27
N ILE A 166 -11.11 16.00 0.60
CA ILE A 166 -11.32 17.44 0.83
C ILE A 166 -11.84 18.18 -0.42
N THR A 167 -11.72 17.55 -1.59
CA THR A 167 -12.25 18.05 -2.86
C THR A 167 -13.76 17.81 -3.03
N GLY A 168 -14.37 17.02 -2.14
CA GLY A 168 -15.76 16.54 -2.26
C GLY A 168 -15.89 15.27 -3.11
N ASP A 169 -14.80 14.80 -3.74
CA ASP A 169 -14.83 13.56 -4.50
C ASP A 169 -14.83 12.35 -3.56
N THR A 170 -15.48 11.26 -3.99
CA THR A 170 -15.48 10.00 -3.27
C THR A 170 -14.42 9.08 -3.84
N LEU A 171 -13.56 8.52 -2.97
CA LEU A 171 -12.57 7.51 -3.31
C LEU A 171 -12.93 6.16 -2.68
N ASP A 172 -12.96 5.12 -3.49
CA ASP A 172 -13.11 3.73 -3.08
C ASP A 172 -11.73 3.07 -3.03
N VAL A 173 -11.31 2.62 -1.85
CA VAL A 173 -10.00 1.99 -1.63
C VAL A 173 -10.21 0.53 -1.27
N PHE A 174 -9.62 -0.37 -2.06
CA PHE A 174 -9.52 -1.80 -1.73
C PHE A 174 -8.11 -2.09 -1.20
N VAL A 175 -8.03 -2.69 -0.02
CA VAL A 175 -6.76 -3.18 0.55
C VAL A 175 -6.76 -4.70 0.53
N CYS A 176 -5.76 -5.28 -0.14
CA CYS A 176 -5.68 -6.69 -0.48
C CYS A 176 -4.45 -7.35 0.16
N HIS A 177 -4.61 -8.63 0.55
CA HIS A 177 -3.50 -9.53 0.79
C HIS A 177 -3.84 -10.90 0.20
N PHE A 178 -3.38 -11.17 -1.00
CA PHE A 178 -3.72 -12.38 -1.75
C PHE A 178 -3.00 -13.63 -1.20
N PRO A 179 -3.51 -14.84 -1.47
CA PRO A 179 -2.87 -16.09 -1.05
C PRO A 179 -1.41 -16.20 -1.47
N SER A 180 -0.53 -16.62 -0.54
CA SER A 180 0.90 -16.76 -0.76
C SER A 180 1.24 -17.72 -1.90
N ARG A 181 2.37 -17.50 -2.57
CA ARG A 181 2.90 -18.36 -3.65
C ARG A 181 3.30 -19.76 -3.17
N ARG A 182 3.57 -19.94 -1.87
CA ARG A 182 4.01 -21.22 -1.26
C ARG A 182 3.03 -22.38 -1.46
N GLY A 183 1.74 -22.10 -1.69
CA GLY A 183 0.69 -23.10 -1.91
C GLY A 183 0.63 -23.70 -3.32
N GLY A 184 1.55 -23.33 -4.25
CA GLY A 184 1.59 -23.84 -5.62
C GLY A 184 0.28 -23.58 -6.39
N GLU A 185 -0.17 -24.54 -7.20
CA GLU A 185 -1.38 -24.42 -8.03
C GLU A 185 -2.66 -24.14 -7.20
N LYS A 186 -2.77 -24.73 -6.00
CA LYS A 186 -3.95 -24.49 -5.14
C LYS A 186 -4.03 -23.02 -4.73
N ALA A 187 -2.90 -22.42 -4.36
CA ALA A 187 -2.83 -21.02 -4.04
C ALA A 187 -3.06 -20.13 -5.27
N GLN A 188 -2.59 -20.55 -6.45
CA GLN A 188 -2.83 -19.84 -7.71
C GLN A 188 -4.33 -19.78 -8.04
N ARG A 189 -5.05 -20.91 -7.93
CA ARG A 189 -6.51 -20.96 -8.12
C ARG A 189 -7.22 -20.07 -7.11
N TYR A 190 -6.76 -20.04 -5.88
CA TYR A 190 -7.34 -19.20 -4.84
C TYR A 190 -7.06 -17.70 -5.10
N ARG A 191 -5.84 -17.33 -5.55
CA ARG A 191 -5.55 -15.95 -6.01
C ARG A 191 -6.52 -15.53 -7.12
N SER A 192 -6.77 -16.40 -8.11
CA SER A 192 -7.74 -16.11 -9.18
C SER A 192 -9.14 -15.88 -8.64
N LEU A 193 -9.58 -16.66 -7.65
CA LEU A 193 -10.89 -16.50 -7.04
C LEU A 193 -10.99 -15.17 -6.28
N VAL A 194 -9.96 -14.81 -5.50
CA VAL A 194 -9.91 -13.50 -4.81
C VAL A 194 -9.91 -12.37 -5.84
N ALA A 195 -9.12 -12.48 -6.91
CA ALA A 195 -9.10 -11.50 -8.01
C ALA A 195 -10.48 -11.33 -8.65
N GLN A 196 -11.21 -12.42 -8.89
CA GLN A 196 -12.55 -12.39 -9.45
C GLN A 196 -13.56 -11.64 -8.55
N HIS A 197 -13.52 -11.90 -7.25
CA HIS A 197 -14.40 -11.21 -6.30
C HIS A 197 -14.05 -9.72 -6.18
N THR A 198 -12.76 -9.39 -6.17
CA THR A 198 -12.28 -7.99 -6.14
C THR A 198 -12.69 -7.26 -7.42
N HIS A 199 -12.49 -7.88 -8.59
CA HIS A 199 -12.93 -7.32 -9.88
C HIS A 199 -14.41 -7.02 -9.89
N LYS A 200 -15.26 -7.99 -9.53
CA LYS A 200 -16.73 -7.83 -9.49
C LYS A 200 -17.15 -6.68 -8.57
N ALA A 201 -16.51 -6.52 -7.42
CA ALA A 201 -16.82 -5.44 -6.50
C ALA A 201 -16.42 -4.08 -7.09
N ALA A 202 -15.19 -3.97 -7.65
CA ALA A 202 -14.71 -2.76 -8.29
C ALA A 202 -15.58 -2.37 -9.50
N ASP A 203 -15.88 -3.31 -10.39
CA ASP A 203 -16.73 -3.11 -11.56
C ASP A 203 -18.13 -2.64 -11.17
N SER A 204 -18.73 -3.23 -10.14
CA SER A 204 -20.02 -2.81 -9.60
C SER A 204 -20.03 -1.35 -9.14
N ILE A 205 -18.93 -0.85 -8.57
CA ILE A 205 -18.79 0.54 -8.13
C ILE A 205 -18.61 1.45 -9.35
N ILE A 206 -17.70 1.07 -10.25
CA ILE A 206 -17.40 1.82 -11.48
C ILE A 206 -18.66 2.05 -12.31
N ASN A 207 -19.50 1.02 -12.44
CA ASN A 207 -20.72 1.10 -13.24
C ASN A 207 -21.88 1.86 -12.55
N ARG A 208 -21.84 2.02 -11.22
CA ARG A 208 -22.94 2.69 -10.47
C ARG A 208 -22.67 4.15 -10.15
N ARG A 209 -21.38 4.57 -10.05
CA ARG A 209 -21.02 5.94 -9.69
C ARG A 209 -20.89 6.82 -10.95
N GLN A 210 -21.32 8.05 -10.83
CA GLN A 210 -21.14 9.05 -11.89
C GLN A 210 -19.65 9.42 -12.08
N HIS A 211 -18.92 9.53 -10.98
CA HIS A 211 -17.48 9.82 -10.96
C HIS A 211 -16.77 8.77 -10.10
N PRO A 212 -16.50 7.57 -10.67
CA PRO A 212 -15.87 6.49 -9.92
C PRO A 212 -14.36 6.73 -9.82
N TYR A 213 -13.85 6.84 -8.60
CA TYR A 213 -12.42 6.79 -8.32
C TYR A 213 -12.17 5.54 -7.48
N VAL A 214 -11.58 4.53 -8.10
CA VAL A 214 -11.29 3.23 -7.49
C VAL A 214 -9.79 3.03 -7.44
N LEU A 215 -9.28 2.74 -6.25
CA LEU A 215 -7.89 2.37 -5.98
C LEU A 215 -7.87 0.98 -5.33
N ILE A 216 -7.14 0.04 -5.92
CA ILE A 216 -6.90 -1.30 -5.37
C ILE A 216 -5.40 -1.39 -5.07
N THR A 217 -5.05 -1.74 -3.82
CA THR A 217 -3.66 -1.80 -3.38
C THR A 217 -3.42 -2.94 -2.38
N GLY A 218 -2.17 -3.31 -2.16
CA GLY A 218 -1.76 -4.36 -1.23
C GLY A 218 -0.74 -5.32 -1.81
N ASP A 219 -0.49 -6.42 -1.08
CA ASP A 219 0.33 -7.54 -1.53
C ASP A 219 -0.54 -8.55 -2.30
N PHE A 220 -0.32 -8.63 -3.61
CA PHE A 220 -1.01 -9.55 -4.49
C PHE A 220 -0.33 -10.93 -4.58
N ASN A 221 0.84 -11.09 -3.95
CA ASN A 221 1.63 -12.32 -4.04
C ASN A 221 1.84 -12.80 -5.49
N GLY A 222 1.92 -11.87 -6.42
CA GLY A 222 2.11 -12.11 -7.84
C GLY A 222 2.44 -10.83 -8.61
N TYR A 223 2.87 -10.97 -9.84
CA TYR A 223 3.30 -9.88 -10.71
C TYR A 223 2.69 -10.00 -12.10
N TYR A 224 2.62 -8.88 -12.81
CA TYR A 224 2.18 -8.86 -14.20
C TYR A 224 3.24 -9.52 -15.12
N PRO A 225 2.86 -10.39 -16.08
CA PRO A 225 1.49 -10.65 -16.56
C PRO A 225 0.84 -11.95 -16.05
N GLU A 226 0.94 -12.30 -14.77
CA GLU A 226 0.28 -13.51 -14.27
C GLU A 226 -1.23 -13.49 -14.58
N PRO A 227 -1.84 -14.64 -14.97
CA PRO A 227 -3.23 -14.69 -15.45
C PRO A 227 -4.26 -14.12 -14.48
N PHE A 228 -4.06 -14.27 -13.16
CA PHE A 228 -5.01 -13.75 -12.19
C PHE A 228 -5.05 -12.21 -12.16
N LEU A 229 -3.93 -11.52 -12.45
CA LEU A 229 -3.88 -10.06 -12.61
C LEU A 229 -4.37 -9.64 -13.99
N ARG A 230 -3.78 -10.21 -15.05
CA ARG A 230 -4.04 -9.81 -16.43
C ARG A 230 -5.48 -10.16 -16.87
N ASP A 231 -5.90 -11.41 -16.64
CA ASP A 231 -7.12 -11.94 -17.23
C ASP A 231 -8.31 -11.92 -16.24
N THR A 232 -8.06 -12.23 -14.94
CA THR A 232 -9.15 -12.36 -13.96
C THR A 232 -9.47 -11.04 -13.28
N LEU A 233 -8.48 -10.30 -12.81
CA LEU A 233 -8.66 -8.94 -12.31
C LEU A 233 -8.85 -7.95 -13.48
N GLY A 234 -8.41 -8.32 -14.69
CA GLY A 234 -8.61 -7.55 -15.91
C GLY A 234 -7.73 -6.31 -16.01
N VAL A 235 -6.53 -6.36 -15.41
CA VAL A 235 -5.64 -5.22 -15.32
C VAL A 235 -4.89 -4.99 -16.63
N LYS A 236 -4.90 -3.74 -17.10
CA LYS A 236 -4.16 -3.27 -18.28
C LYS A 236 -2.91 -2.50 -17.86
N LEU A 237 -1.93 -2.42 -18.76
CA LEU A 237 -0.79 -1.50 -18.60
C LEU A 237 -1.15 -0.15 -19.21
N CYS A 238 -0.81 0.94 -18.52
CA CYS A 238 -0.92 2.28 -19.07
C CYS A 238 0.36 2.59 -19.83
N SER A 239 0.28 2.70 -21.18
CA SER A 239 1.39 3.10 -22.04
C SER A 239 1.27 4.57 -22.41
N GLN A 240 2.31 5.36 -22.15
CA GLN A 240 2.35 6.78 -22.59
C GLN A 240 2.59 6.93 -24.09
N THR A 241 3.19 5.93 -24.73
CA THR A 241 3.54 6.01 -26.17
C THR A 241 2.32 5.79 -27.06
N ASP A 242 1.26 5.21 -26.53
CA ASP A 242 0.02 5.01 -27.25
C ASP A 242 -0.97 6.14 -26.96
N THR A 243 -0.74 7.31 -27.54
CA THR A 243 -1.75 8.39 -27.64
C THR A 243 -3.03 7.93 -28.36
N THR A 244 -3.01 6.72 -28.91
CA THR A 244 -4.12 6.05 -29.60
C THR A 244 -4.91 5.08 -28.71
N LEU A 245 -4.38 4.65 -27.55
CA LEU A 245 -5.17 3.85 -26.61
C LEU A 245 -6.19 4.75 -25.91
N LEU A 246 -7.45 4.57 -26.31
CA LEU A 246 -8.58 5.17 -25.63
C LEU A 246 -8.63 4.62 -24.20
N ILE A 247 -8.17 5.40 -23.23
CA ILE A 247 -8.30 5.08 -21.82
C ILE A 247 -9.80 5.06 -21.50
N SER A 248 -10.29 3.89 -21.11
CA SER A 248 -11.66 3.75 -20.64
C SER A 248 -11.73 4.00 -19.13
N SER A 249 -12.68 4.80 -18.69
CA SER A 249 -12.90 5.05 -17.24
C SER A 249 -13.24 3.79 -16.46
N SER A 250 -13.77 2.77 -17.14
CA SER A 250 -14.15 1.48 -16.54
C SER A 250 -13.01 0.47 -16.44
N ASP A 251 -11.95 0.63 -17.22
CA ASP A 251 -10.82 -0.30 -17.18
C ASP A 251 -9.93 -0.08 -15.94
N LEU A 252 -9.32 -1.15 -15.45
CA LEU A 252 -8.35 -1.13 -14.39
C LEU A 252 -6.92 -1.09 -14.96
N TYR A 253 -6.08 -0.23 -14.41
CA TYR A 253 -4.70 0.00 -14.87
C TYR A 253 -3.70 -0.22 -13.75
N LEU A 254 -2.64 -1.02 -14.05
CA LEU A 254 -1.53 -1.27 -13.16
C LEU A 254 -0.53 -0.12 -13.22
N LEU A 255 -0.29 0.55 -12.10
CA LEU A 255 0.65 1.68 -12.01
C LEU A 255 2.08 1.23 -11.72
N THR A 256 2.25 0.16 -10.96
CA THR A 256 3.55 -0.32 -10.48
C THR A 256 4.42 -0.96 -11.56
N HIS A 257 3.94 -1.15 -12.78
CA HIS A 257 4.79 -1.51 -13.92
C HIS A 257 5.78 -0.39 -14.29
N ARG A 258 5.52 0.83 -13.84
CA ARG A 258 6.37 2.02 -13.99
C ARG A 258 6.73 2.57 -12.61
N LEU A 259 7.43 1.74 -11.84
CA LEU A 259 7.86 2.03 -10.49
C LEU A 259 9.24 2.71 -10.53
N GLN A 260 9.38 3.84 -9.86
CA GLN A 260 10.66 4.52 -9.67
C GLN A 260 11.35 3.99 -8.43
N GLY A 261 12.59 3.51 -8.56
CA GLY A 261 13.46 3.05 -7.49
C GLY A 261 14.93 3.20 -7.84
N GLN A 262 15.82 2.88 -6.93
CA GLN A 262 17.27 2.85 -7.20
C GLN A 262 17.62 1.71 -8.17
N SER A 263 18.71 1.85 -8.89
CA SER A 263 19.13 0.90 -9.95
C SER A 263 19.25 -0.54 -9.48
N ASP A 264 19.60 -0.77 -8.20
CA ASP A 264 19.85 -2.09 -7.62
C ASP A 264 18.62 -2.69 -6.93
N VAL A 265 17.53 -1.92 -6.82
CA VAL A 265 16.28 -2.33 -6.18
C VAL A 265 15.18 -2.33 -7.23
N ARG A 266 14.76 -3.52 -7.66
CA ARG A 266 13.85 -3.70 -8.81
C ARG A 266 12.49 -4.29 -8.44
N GLY A 267 12.06 -4.12 -7.20
CA GLY A 267 10.80 -4.63 -6.72
C GLY A 267 10.65 -4.46 -5.22
N THR A 268 9.53 -4.85 -4.69
CA THR A 268 9.20 -4.68 -3.28
C THR A 268 9.70 -5.82 -2.40
N TYR A 269 9.93 -7.00 -2.96
CA TYR A 269 10.33 -8.22 -2.26
C TYR A 269 11.50 -8.91 -2.94
N LYS A 270 12.51 -9.37 -2.18
CA LYS A 270 13.63 -10.14 -2.72
C LYS A 270 13.64 -11.57 -2.20
N PHE A 271 13.61 -12.53 -3.11
CA PHE A 271 13.66 -13.95 -2.80
C PHE A 271 14.73 -14.68 -3.63
N GLN A 272 15.62 -15.42 -2.98
CA GLN A 272 16.72 -16.15 -3.63
C GLN A 272 17.49 -15.29 -4.65
N GLY A 273 17.83 -14.06 -4.24
CA GLY A 273 18.57 -13.10 -5.06
C GLY A 273 17.78 -12.36 -6.13
N THR A 274 16.54 -12.76 -6.38
CA THR A 274 15.68 -12.15 -7.40
C THR A 274 14.69 -11.18 -6.76
N TRP A 275 14.64 -9.95 -7.28
CA TRP A 275 13.61 -8.98 -6.92
C TRP A 275 12.27 -9.33 -7.59
N ASN A 276 11.22 -9.24 -6.82
CA ASN A 276 9.84 -9.46 -7.26
C ASN A 276 9.00 -8.22 -6.91
N GLN A 277 8.14 -7.82 -7.85
CA GLN A 277 7.14 -6.78 -7.61
C GLN A 277 5.84 -7.47 -7.22
N LEU A 278 5.54 -7.55 -5.92
CA LEU A 278 4.37 -8.25 -5.36
C LEU A 278 3.29 -7.28 -4.87
N ASP A 279 3.71 -6.08 -4.49
CA ASP A 279 2.85 -5.03 -3.95
C ASP A 279 2.48 -4.06 -5.07
N HIS A 280 1.19 -3.73 -5.20
CA HIS A 280 0.71 -3.02 -6.36
C HIS A 280 -0.23 -1.86 -6.02
N PHE A 281 -0.22 -0.85 -6.91
CA PHE A 281 -1.30 0.11 -7.08
C PHE A 281 -2.00 -0.14 -8.41
N ILE A 282 -3.31 -0.30 -8.37
CA ILE A 282 -4.19 -0.46 -9.51
C ILE A 282 -5.31 0.57 -9.37
N VAL A 283 -5.60 1.32 -10.43
CA VAL A 283 -6.66 2.32 -10.43
C VAL A 283 -7.54 2.16 -11.66
N ASN A 284 -8.78 2.65 -11.61
CA ASN A 284 -9.59 2.73 -12.82
C ASN A 284 -9.21 3.94 -13.68
N GLY A 285 -9.60 3.94 -14.95
CA GLY A 285 -9.18 4.94 -15.92
C GLY A 285 -9.74 6.36 -15.71
N ALA A 286 -10.65 6.55 -14.73
CA ALA A 286 -11.18 7.87 -14.42
C ALA A 286 -10.09 8.89 -14.04
N PHE A 287 -8.99 8.45 -13.46
CA PHE A 287 -7.85 9.30 -13.08
C PHE A 287 -7.06 9.88 -14.27
N TRP A 288 -7.32 9.46 -15.51
CA TRP A 288 -6.67 10.00 -16.72
C TRP A 288 -7.59 10.78 -17.63
N LEU A 289 -8.88 10.85 -17.33
CA LEU A 289 -9.81 11.61 -18.15
C LEU A 289 -9.47 13.11 -18.07
N ARG A 290 -9.51 13.80 -19.22
CA ARG A 290 -9.26 15.25 -19.27
C ARG A 290 -10.19 16.06 -18.38
N SER A 291 -11.42 15.58 -18.21
CA SER A 291 -12.45 16.16 -17.35
C SER A 291 -12.28 15.83 -15.86
N SER A 292 -11.38 14.90 -15.52
CA SER A 292 -11.20 14.46 -14.15
C SER A 292 -10.55 15.56 -13.29
N PRO A 293 -11.09 15.89 -12.12
CA PRO A 293 -10.45 16.75 -11.14
C PRO A 293 -9.27 16.04 -10.42
N LEU A 294 -9.27 14.71 -10.35
CA LEU A 294 -8.22 13.92 -9.71
C LEU A 294 -7.37 13.22 -10.75
N LEU A 295 -6.07 13.40 -10.67
CA LEU A 295 -5.10 12.81 -11.60
C LEU A 295 -4.02 12.05 -10.86
N ILE A 296 -3.55 10.94 -11.44
CA ILE A 296 -2.32 10.29 -10.98
C ILE A 296 -1.14 11.20 -11.32
N ARG A 297 -0.31 11.47 -10.31
CA ARG A 297 0.95 12.20 -10.52
C ARG A 297 1.93 11.31 -11.25
N GLU A 298 2.47 11.83 -12.33
CA GLU A 298 3.58 11.22 -13.04
C GLU A 298 4.84 12.06 -12.85
N VAL A 299 5.95 11.40 -12.56
CA VAL A 299 7.27 12.03 -12.43
C VAL A 299 8.27 11.20 -13.22
N ASP A 300 8.93 11.83 -14.20
CA ASP A 300 9.97 11.20 -15.04
C ASP A 300 9.52 9.85 -15.64
N GLY A 301 8.26 9.79 -16.07
CA GLY A 301 7.69 8.58 -16.65
C GLY A 301 7.22 7.53 -15.64
N HIS A 302 7.23 7.81 -14.36
CA HIS A 302 6.81 6.89 -13.30
C HIS A 302 5.55 7.38 -12.59
N PHE A 303 4.63 6.45 -12.30
CA PHE A 303 3.39 6.74 -11.56
C PHE A 303 3.54 6.51 -10.07
N CYS A 304 4.42 5.58 -9.69
CA CYS A 304 4.63 5.18 -8.31
C CYS A 304 6.11 5.25 -7.96
N ARG A 305 6.41 5.45 -6.69
CA ARG A 305 7.76 5.40 -6.16
C ARG A 305 7.92 4.19 -5.24
N LEU A 306 9.01 3.47 -5.41
CA LEU A 306 9.50 2.49 -4.45
C LEU A 306 10.23 3.25 -3.33
N ILE A 307 9.96 2.90 -2.09
CA ILE A 307 10.63 3.50 -0.92
C ILE A 307 11.79 2.61 -0.52
N ASP A 308 12.94 2.95 -1.01
CA ASP A 308 14.20 2.21 -0.86
C ASP A 308 15.24 3.00 -0.06
N PHE A 309 14.79 3.67 1.00
CA PHE A 309 15.70 4.37 1.92
C PHE A 309 16.81 3.44 2.40
N THR A 310 18.02 3.93 2.50
CA THR A 310 19.21 3.16 2.89
C THR A 310 18.99 2.35 4.18
N PHE A 311 18.25 2.90 5.14
CA PHE A 311 17.95 2.21 6.38
C PHE A 311 16.96 1.02 6.25
N LEU A 312 16.22 0.94 5.14
CA LEU A 312 15.33 -0.19 4.82
C LEU A 312 16.08 -1.34 4.14
N LEU A 313 17.33 -1.14 3.78
CA LEU A 313 18.12 -2.08 2.99
C LEU A 313 19.28 -2.63 3.82
N GLN A 314 19.63 -3.87 3.55
CA GLN A 314 20.79 -4.55 4.13
C GLN A 314 21.59 -5.23 3.02
N ALA A 315 22.91 -5.27 3.16
CA ALA A 315 23.77 -5.98 2.21
C ALA A 315 23.40 -7.47 2.14
N ASP A 316 23.27 -8.00 0.94
CA ASP A 316 22.98 -9.40 0.71
C ASP A 316 24.26 -10.24 0.89
N LYS A 317 24.30 -11.01 1.98
CA LYS A 317 25.42 -11.88 2.33
C LYS A 317 25.28 -13.31 1.76
N SER A 318 24.24 -13.57 0.98
CA SER A 318 23.98 -14.93 0.41
C SER A 318 24.91 -15.31 -0.74
N GLY A 319 25.87 -14.45 -1.11
CA GLY A 319 26.78 -14.66 -2.24
C GLY A 319 26.23 -14.16 -3.58
N GLN A 320 25.00 -13.68 -3.64
CA GLN A 320 24.39 -13.13 -4.86
C GLN A 320 24.60 -11.61 -5.00
N GLY A 321 25.15 -10.98 -3.97
CA GLY A 321 25.51 -9.55 -3.96
C GLY A 321 24.31 -8.60 -3.90
N GLY A 322 24.64 -7.29 -3.91
CA GLY A 322 23.64 -6.24 -3.83
C GLY A 322 23.00 -6.09 -2.44
N VAL A 323 21.74 -5.69 -2.42
CA VAL A 323 20.98 -5.44 -1.20
C VAL A 323 19.67 -6.22 -1.18
N HIS A 324 19.09 -6.38 0.00
CA HIS A 324 17.73 -6.90 0.20
C HIS A 324 17.02 -6.06 1.28
N PRO A 325 15.68 -6.14 1.41
CA PRO A 325 14.96 -5.49 2.50
C PRO A 325 15.51 -5.94 3.85
N PHE A 326 15.71 -4.98 4.77
CA PHE A 326 16.12 -5.28 6.13
C PHE A 326 14.92 -5.79 6.93
N ARG A 327 14.72 -7.10 6.88
CA ARG A 327 13.57 -7.82 7.46
C ARG A 327 13.65 -7.98 8.96
N THR A 328 12.51 -8.28 9.58
CA THR A 328 12.43 -8.57 11.01
C THR A 328 13.04 -9.91 11.35
N TYR A 329 12.78 -10.93 10.53
CA TYR A 329 13.30 -12.29 10.71
C TYR A 329 13.88 -12.86 9.41
N LEU A 330 14.91 -13.70 9.56
CA LEU A 330 15.40 -14.60 8.51
C LEU A 330 15.25 -16.04 9.02
N GLY A 331 14.20 -16.73 8.58
CA GLY A 331 13.76 -17.95 9.26
C GLY A 331 13.46 -17.66 10.72
N PRO A 332 13.95 -18.43 11.70
CA PRO A 332 13.71 -18.18 13.12
C PRO A 332 14.60 -17.07 13.70
N TYR A 333 15.59 -16.59 12.94
CA TYR A 333 16.61 -15.67 13.46
C TYR A 333 16.15 -14.22 13.39
N TYR A 334 16.05 -13.57 14.54
CA TYR A 334 15.71 -12.15 14.64
C TYR A 334 16.81 -11.27 14.06
N GLN A 335 16.48 -10.48 13.05
CA GLN A 335 17.37 -9.52 12.40
C GLN A 335 17.19 -8.11 12.94
N GLY A 336 16.03 -7.81 13.51
CA GLY A 336 15.68 -6.51 14.02
C GLY A 336 15.49 -5.44 12.94
N GLY A 337 15.07 -5.83 11.77
CA GLY A 337 14.78 -4.92 10.66
C GLY A 337 13.36 -4.35 10.67
N TYR A 338 12.93 -3.93 9.50
CA TYR A 338 11.66 -3.24 9.26
C TYR A 338 10.59 -4.17 8.68
N SER A 339 10.84 -4.74 7.51
CA SER A 339 10.00 -5.70 6.82
C SER A 339 10.81 -6.41 5.73
N ASP A 340 10.32 -7.56 5.25
CA ASP A 340 10.85 -8.23 4.07
C ASP A 340 10.28 -7.67 2.75
N HIS A 341 9.34 -6.72 2.85
CA HIS A 341 8.87 -5.89 1.75
C HIS A 341 9.36 -4.45 1.88
N LEU A 342 9.42 -3.74 0.75
CA LEU A 342 9.65 -2.29 0.68
C LEU A 342 8.33 -1.59 0.38
N PRO A 343 8.05 -0.45 1.02
CA PRO A 343 6.83 0.31 0.74
C PRO A 343 6.80 0.88 -0.67
N ILE A 344 5.60 1.09 -1.19
CA ILE A 344 5.35 1.85 -2.41
C ILE A 344 4.46 3.05 -2.13
N VAL A 345 4.60 4.10 -2.93
CA VAL A 345 3.86 5.36 -2.77
C VAL A 345 3.28 5.83 -4.09
N LEU A 346 2.05 6.29 -4.01
CA LEU A 346 1.29 6.93 -5.08
C LEU A 346 0.88 8.33 -4.64
N ASP A 347 1.05 9.33 -5.50
CA ASP A 347 0.54 10.69 -5.29
C ASP A 347 -0.62 10.95 -6.28
N ILE A 348 -1.78 11.35 -5.75
CA ILE A 348 -2.96 11.79 -6.50
C ILE A 348 -3.04 13.31 -6.36
N ILE A 349 -3.07 14.02 -7.47
CA ILE A 349 -3.13 15.49 -7.52
C ILE A 349 -4.50 15.97 -7.97
N GLN A 350 -4.87 17.15 -7.50
CA GLN A 350 -6.02 17.91 -7.99
C GLN A 350 -5.60 18.84 -9.11
N LYS A 351 -6.41 18.93 -10.18
CA LYS A 351 -6.25 19.91 -11.26
C LYS A 351 -6.54 21.31 -10.80
#